data_41c807137c6bfb4b8d48f7ba47b192ea
#
_entry.id   41c807137c6bfb4b8d48f7ba47b192ea
#
_cell.length_a   1.000
_cell.length_b   1.000
_cell.length_c   1.000
_cell.angle_alpha   90.00
_cell.angle_beta   90.00
_cell.angle_gamma   90.00
#
_symmetry.space_group_name_H-M   'P 1'
#
loop_
_entity.id
_entity.type
_entity.pdbx_description
1 polymer ?
#
loop_
_entity_poly.entity_id
_entity_poly.type
_entity_poly.pdbx_seq_one_letter_code
_entity_poly.pdbx_strand_id
1 'polypeptide(L)'
;MVFLDPTEISFPDPEFFDSENGLLAVGGDLSPDRLQFAYETGLFPWFNPGEEILWWCPDPRFVLFLEDLKISKSMKKVLRDEVFTFSENTCFRTVMEECRNAYRKDQDGTWISSELIDSFVELHKRGSAKSIEVWQNDELVGGFYGMQIGKVFCGESMFAKVSNASKAALIYFVKNHPELEMIDCQIHSEHLESMGATMISKKNYLTILKKQA
;
A
#
# COMPACT_ATOMS: atom_id res chain seq x y z
N MET A 1 -14.79 15.24 11.06
CA MET A 1 -14.19 14.03 11.66
C MET A 1 -15.32 13.26 12.34
N VAL A 2 -15.47 11.97 12.05
CA VAL A 2 -16.54 11.10 12.55
C VAL A 2 -15.91 10.06 13.48
N PHE A 3 -16.56 9.80 14.65
CA PHE A 3 -16.16 8.70 15.53
C PHE A 3 -16.91 7.43 15.12
N LEU A 4 -16.17 6.35 14.88
CA LEU A 4 -16.72 5.08 14.42
C LEU A 4 -17.08 4.19 15.60
N ASP A 5 -18.24 3.53 15.50
CA ASP A 5 -18.62 2.47 16.43
C ASP A 5 -17.78 1.21 16.11
N PRO A 6 -17.15 0.57 17.11
CA PRO A 6 -16.36 -0.65 16.88
C PRO A 6 -17.20 -1.85 16.42
N THR A 7 -18.52 -1.84 16.63
CA THR A 7 -19.41 -2.95 16.31
C THR A 7 -20.12 -2.81 14.96
N GLU A 8 -20.11 -1.62 14.36
CA GLU A 8 -20.76 -1.34 13.08
C GLU A 8 -19.72 -0.98 12.01
N ILE A 9 -19.69 -1.71 10.89
CA ILE A 9 -18.82 -1.41 9.76
C ILE A 9 -19.46 -0.34 8.90
N SER A 10 -19.08 0.92 9.16
CA SER A 10 -19.51 2.08 8.38
C SER A 10 -18.40 3.12 8.32
N PHE A 11 -18.40 3.93 7.26
CA PHE A 11 -17.53 5.09 7.10
C PHE A 11 -18.31 6.27 6.53
N PRO A 12 -17.93 7.52 6.84
CA PRO A 12 -18.44 8.67 6.11
C PRO A 12 -18.02 8.56 4.64
N ASP A 13 -18.92 8.90 3.72
CA ASP A 13 -18.61 8.88 2.29
C ASP A 13 -17.54 9.95 1.97
N PRO A 14 -16.33 9.56 1.53
CA PRO A 14 -15.23 10.48 1.28
C PRO A 14 -15.52 11.49 0.16
N GLU A 15 -16.51 11.24 -0.71
CA GLU A 15 -16.92 12.17 -1.76
C GLU A 15 -17.56 13.44 -1.19
N PHE A 16 -18.30 13.32 -0.07
CA PHE A 16 -19.02 14.41 0.57
C PHE A 16 -18.32 14.95 1.82
N PHE A 17 -17.20 14.37 2.20
CA PHE A 17 -16.47 14.76 3.41
C PHE A 17 -15.18 15.49 3.03
N ASP A 18 -15.12 16.80 3.30
CA ASP A 18 -13.90 17.58 3.20
C ASP A 18 -13.24 17.74 4.56
N SER A 19 -11.95 17.39 4.60
CA SER A 19 -11.07 17.74 5.71
C SER A 19 -9.77 18.33 5.14
N GLU A 20 -9.24 19.39 5.76
CA GLU A 20 -8.04 20.08 5.28
C GLU A 20 -6.81 19.18 5.14
N ASN A 21 -6.77 18.09 5.92
CA ASN A 21 -5.64 17.16 5.95
C ASN A 21 -5.97 15.73 5.47
N GLY A 22 -7.21 15.46 5.06
CA GLY A 22 -7.65 14.13 4.61
C GLY A 22 -8.07 13.15 5.73
N LEU A 23 -8.05 13.53 7.01
CA LEU A 23 -8.56 12.71 8.11
C LEU A 23 -10.09 12.70 8.11
N LEU A 24 -10.72 11.55 7.91
CA LEU A 24 -12.18 11.40 7.85
C LEU A 24 -12.79 10.86 9.14
N ALA A 25 -12.20 9.81 9.70
CA ALA A 25 -12.79 9.11 10.82
C ALA A 25 -11.75 8.65 11.85
N VAL A 26 -12.23 8.39 13.08
CA VAL A 26 -11.43 7.95 14.23
C VAL A 26 -12.12 6.78 14.91
N GLY A 27 -11.36 5.81 15.41
CA GLY A 27 -11.88 4.65 16.15
C GLY A 27 -12.31 3.49 15.24
N GLY A 28 -13.30 2.73 15.66
CA GLY A 28 -13.64 1.45 15.05
C GLY A 28 -12.67 0.35 15.49
N ASP A 29 -12.39 -0.60 14.59
CA ASP A 29 -11.46 -1.70 14.80
C ASP A 29 -10.61 -1.94 13.53
N LEU A 30 -9.67 -2.89 13.61
CA LEU A 30 -8.86 -3.32 12.47
C LEU A 30 -9.33 -4.67 11.89
N SER A 31 -10.59 -5.04 12.08
CA SER A 31 -11.12 -6.29 11.54
C SER A 31 -10.90 -6.39 10.03
N PRO A 32 -10.67 -7.59 9.49
CA PRO A 32 -10.50 -7.77 8.04
C PRO A 32 -11.66 -7.19 7.23
N ASP A 33 -12.90 -7.29 7.73
CA ASP A 33 -14.08 -6.81 7.02
C ASP A 33 -14.12 -5.27 6.99
N ARG A 34 -13.76 -4.59 8.09
CA ARG A 34 -13.65 -3.12 8.12
C ARG A 34 -12.50 -2.63 7.24
N LEU A 35 -11.34 -3.29 7.27
CA LEU A 35 -10.23 -2.97 6.38
C LEU A 35 -10.64 -3.12 4.92
N GLN A 36 -11.26 -4.25 4.54
CA GLN A 36 -11.75 -4.47 3.18
C GLN A 36 -12.69 -3.34 2.74
N PHE A 37 -13.68 -3.01 3.57
CA PHE A 37 -14.63 -1.94 3.28
C PHE A 37 -13.97 -0.56 3.20
N ALA A 38 -12.98 -0.29 4.05
CA ALA A 38 -12.21 0.97 3.99
C ALA A 38 -11.51 1.14 2.63
N TYR A 39 -10.78 0.12 2.16
CA TYR A 39 -10.10 0.18 0.87
C TYR A 39 -11.07 0.26 -0.30
N GLU A 40 -12.20 -0.44 -0.27
CA GLU A 40 -13.26 -0.35 -1.28
C GLU A 40 -13.88 1.06 -1.38
N THR A 41 -13.88 1.80 -0.27
CA THR A 41 -14.39 3.18 -0.21
C THR A 41 -13.30 4.25 -0.33
N GLY A 42 -12.03 3.85 -0.49
CA GLY A 42 -10.90 4.74 -0.71
C GLY A 42 -10.20 5.24 0.54
N LEU A 43 -10.55 4.69 1.71
CA LEU A 43 -9.90 5.01 2.97
C LEU A 43 -8.78 4.01 3.29
N PHE A 44 -7.82 4.47 4.10
CA PHE A 44 -6.78 3.61 4.66
C PHE A 44 -6.48 4.01 6.11
N PRO A 45 -6.06 3.06 6.98
CA PRO A 45 -5.67 3.36 8.34
C PRO A 45 -4.22 3.85 8.39
N TRP A 46 -3.97 4.93 9.14
CA TRP A 46 -2.62 5.39 9.45
C TRP A 46 -2.59 6.12 10.77
N PHE A 47 -1.96 5.52 11.78
CA PHE A 47 -1.93 5.98 13.18
C PHE A 47 -0.73 5.37 13.89
N ASN A 48 -0.33 5.91 15.05
CA ASN A 48 0.76 5.32 15.84
C ASN A 48 0.22 4.21 16.77
N PRO A 49 1.00 3.14 17.02
CA PRO A 49 0.60 2.10 17.96
C PRO A 49 0.29 2.67 19.35
N GLY A 50 -0.86 2.27 19.90
CA GLY A 50 -1.36 2.76 21.18
C GLY A 50 -2.19 4.05 21.13
N GLU A 51 -2.32 4.64 19.95
CA GLU A 51 -3.24 5.75 19.69
C GLU A 51 -4.56 5.23 19.08
N GLU A 52 -5.55 6.11 18.99
CA GLU A 52 -6.81 5.82 18.29
C GLU A 52 -6.55 5.52 16.80
N ILE A 53 -7.31 4.60 16.24
CA ILE A 53 -7.25 4.29 14.81
C ILE A 53 -7.72 5.50 14.01
N LEU A 54 -6.89 5.98 13.09
CA LEU A 54 -7.19 7.10 12.23
C LEU A 54 -7.39 6.63 10.78
N TRP A 55 -8.48 7.07 10.13
CA TRP A 55 -8.85 6.70 8.77
C TRP A 55 -8.76 7.90 7.85
N TRP A 56 -8.02 7.74 6.75
CA TRP A 56 -7.61 8.82 5.87
C TRP A 56 -8.08 8.62 4.44
N CYS A 57 -8.44 9.73 3.79
CA CYS A 57 -8.61 9.85 2.35
C CYS A 57 -8.14 11.25 1.91
N PRO A 58 -6.84 11.43 1.68
CA PRO A 58 -6.28 12.75 1.35
C PRO A 58 -6.71 13.25 -0.03
N ASP A 59 -6.73 14.58 -0.18
CA ASP A 59 -6.84 15.30 -1.42
C ASP A 59 -5.69 16.32 -1.52
N PRO A 60 -4.78 16.20 -2.49
CA PRO A 60 -4.74 15.20 -3.57
C PRO A 60 -4.29 13.81 -3.09
N ARG A 61 -4.62 12.76 -3.89
CA ARG A 61 -4.15 11.39 -3.72
C ARG A 61 -2.91 11.14 -4.56
N PHE A 62 -1.91 10.48 -3.99
CA PHE A 62 -0.69 10.12 -4.69
C PHE A 62 -0.80 8.73 -5.31
N VAL A 63 -0.61 8.61 -6.62
CA VAL A 63 -0.84 7.37 -7.37
C VAL A 63 0.22 7.16 -8.45
N LEU A 64 0.43 5.91 -8.85
CA LEU A 64 1.22 5.53 -10.02
C LEU A 64 0.32 4.80 -11.03
N PHE A 65 0.06 5.41 -12.19
CA PHE A 65 -0.51 4.67 -13.32
C PHE A 65 0.54 3.73 -13.89
N LEU A 66 0.14 2.50 -14.19
CA LEU A 66 1.13 1.48 -14.61
C LEU A 66 1.86 1.87 -15.89
N GLU A 67 1.18 2.57 -16.81
CA GLU A 67 1.74 3.07 -18.07
C GLU A 67 2.79 4.19 -17.88
N ASP A 68 2.74 4.91 -16.76
CA ASP A 68 3.65 6.00 -16.42
C ASP A 68 4.92 5.53 -15.69
N LEU A 69 5.08 4.22 -15.46
CA LEU A 69 6.23 3.69 -14.72
C LEU A 69 7.55 4.05 -15.41
N LYS A 70 8.37 4.82 -14.70
CA LYS A 70 9.72 5.22 -15.14
C LYS A 70 10.79 4.28 -14.60
N ILE A 71 11.51 3.63 -15.49
CA ILE A 71 12.61 2.73 -15.12
C ILE A 71 13.94 3.40 -15.51
N SER A 72 14.74 3.77 -14.52
CA SER A 72 16.04 4.43 -14.74
C SER A 72 17.03 3.50 -15.47
N LYS A 73 18.07 4.10 -16.10
CA LYS A 73 19.12 3.31 -16.79
C LYS A 73 19.84 2.34 -15.84
N SER A 74 20.08 2.75 -14.58
CA SER A 74 20.68 1.90 -13.56
C SER A 74 19.78 0.71 -13.19
N MET A 75 18.46 0.94 -13.03
CA MET A 75 17.52 -0.15 -12.76
C MET A 75 17.37 -1.11 -13.94
N LYS A 76 17.39 -0.61 -15.18
CA LYS A 76 17.40 -1.48 -16.37
C LYS A 76 18.63 -2.41 -16.38
N LYS A 77 19.78 -1.94 -15.89
CA LYS A 77 20.97 -2.78 -15.74
C LYS A 77 20.77 -3.84 -14.65
N VAL A 78 20.31 -3.46 -13.45
CA VAL A 78 20.04 -4.40 -12.33
C VAL A 78 19.11 -5.53 -12.76
N LEU A 79 18.03 -5.20 -13.48
CA LEU A 79 17.06 -6.20 -13.97
C LEU A 79 17.64 -7.11 -15.04
N ARG A 80 18.44 -6.55 -15.99
CA ARG A 80 19.09 -7.34 -17.04
C ARG A 80 20.15 -8.28 -16.48
N ASP A 81 20.89 -7.83 -15.47
CA ASP A 81 21.97 -8.60 -14.86
C ASP A 81 21.42 -9.64 -13.85
N GLU A 82 20.07 -9.79 -13.76
CA GLU A 82 19.35 -10.76 -12.93
C GLU A 82 19.83 -10.84 -11.48
N VAL A 83 20.13 -9.65 -10.90
CA VAL A 83 20.67 -9.52 -9.53
C VAL A 83 19.71 -10.08 -8.48
N PHE A 84 18.41 -10.10 -8.79
CA PHE A 84 17.34 -10.54 -7.93
C PHE A 84 16.46 -11.60 -8.57
N THR A 85 15.94 -12.50 -7.75
CA THR A 85 14.79 -13.35 -8.08
C THR A 85 13.56 -12.88 -7.32
N PHE A 86 12.37 -13.25 -7.79
CA PHE A 86 11.10 -12.76 -7.27
C PHE A 86 10.14 -13.91 -7.00
N SER A 87 9.31 -13.74 -5.97
CA SER A 87 8.12 -14.56 -5.75
C SER A 87 6.94 -13.66 -5.38
N GLU A 88 5.75 -14.24 -5.40
CA GLU A 88 4.51 -13.57 -4.99
C GLU A 88 3.79 -14.43 -3.96
N ASN A 89 3.31 -13.80 -2.90
CA ASN A 89 2.46 -14.44 -1.91
C ASN A 89 3.09 -15.65 -1.20
N THR A 90 4.41 -15.76 -1.21
CA THR A 90 5.12 -16.93 -0.67
C THR A 90 5.35 -16.81 0.83
N CYS A 91 5.62 -15.59 1.32
CA CYS A 91 5.88 -15.34 2.74
C CYS A 91 5.28 -14.00 3.21
N PHE A 92 3.97 -13.82 2.96
CA PHE A 92 3.22 -12.58 3.20
C PHE A 92 3.45 -12.00 4.61
N ARG A 93 3.30 -12.81 5.67
CA ARG A 93 3.52 -12.35 7.06
C ARG A 93 4.95 -11.84 7.25
N THR A 94 5.94 -12.55 6.73
CA THR A 94 7.35 -12.15 6.84
C THR A 94 7.60 -10.81 6.14
N VAL A 95 6.99 -10.59 4.97
CA VAL A 95 7.08 -9.29 4.27
C VAL A 95 6.52 -8.16 5.14
N MET A 96 5.37 -8.35 5.80
CA MET A 96 4.81 -7.35 6.71
C MET A 96 5.70 -7.10 7.92
N GLU A 97 6.25 -8.14 8.52
CA GLU A 97 7.17 -8.04 9.67
C GLU A 97 8.46 -7.31 9.29
N GLU A 98 9.01 -7.57 8.11
CA GLU A 98 10.17 -6.83 7.58
C GLU A 98 9.82 -5.35 7.30
N CYS A 99 8.64 -5.06 6.77
CA CYS A 99 8.15 -3.69 6.61
C CYS A 99 8.00 -2.98 7.96
N ARG A 100 7.50 -3.67 8.99
CA ARG A 100 7.39 -3.16 10.36
C ARG A 100 8.74 -2.80 10.96
N ASN A 101 9.76 -3.64 10.72
CA ASN A 101 11.09 -3.50 11.28
C ASN A 101 12.02 -2.61 10.44
N ALA A 102 11.57 -2.18 9.25
CA ALA A 102 12.36 -1.36 8.35
C ALA A 102 12.66 0.01 8.97
N TYR A 103 13.94 0.37 9.05
CA TYR A 103 14.35 1.69 9.51
C TYR A 103 13.89 2.79 8.54
N ARG A 104 13.22 3.81 9.07
CA ARG A 104 12.82 5.01 8.35
C ARG A 104 13.39 6.23 9.05
N LYS A 105 14.20 7.03 8.32
CA LYS A 105 15.00 8.14 8.88
C LYS A 105 14.17 9.19 9.65
N ASP A 106 12.94 9.41 9.24
CA ASP A 106 12.09 10.49 9.75
C ASP A 106 10.86 9.95 10.52
N GLN A 107 10.92 8.70 10.98
CA GLN A 107 9.82 8.06 11.70
C GLN A 107 10.32 7.32 12.94
N ASP A 108 9.89 7.78 14.13
CA ASP A 108 10.12 7.08 15.38
C ASP A 108 9.13 5.93 15.54
N GLY A 109 9.57 4.71 15.25
CA GLY A 109 8.73 3.51 15.35
C GLY A 109 8.03 3.12 14.05
N THR A 110 6.98 2.33 14.18
CA THR A 110 6.19 1.81 13.06
C THR A 110 4.70 1.88 13.38
N TRP A 111 3.89 2.18 12.37
CA TRP A 111 2.42 2.13 12.46
C TRP A 111 1.86 0.70 12.26
N ILE A 112 2.70 -0.26 11.83
CA ILE A 112 2.30 -1.63 11.57
C ILE A 112 2.23 -2.41 12.88
N SER A 113 1.05 -2.50 13.49
CA SER A 113 0.80 -3.25 14.72
C SER A 113 0.70 -4.76 14.46
N SER A 114 0.80 -5.57 15.51
CA SER A 114 0.58 -7.02 15.39
C SER A 114 -0.86 -7.35 14.98
N GLU A 115 -1.84 -6.61 15.48
CA GLU A 115 -3.24 -6.74 15.11
C GLU A 115 -3.46 -6.46 13.62
N LEU A 116 -2.83 -5.39 13.09
CA LEU A 116 -2.88 -5.08 11.67
C LEU A 116 -2.27 -6.22 10.82
N ILE A 117 -1.15 -6.79 11.25
CA ILE A 117 -0.53 -7.95 10.57
C ILE A 117 -1.50 -9.14 10.53
N ASP A 118 -2.13 -9.47 11.66
CA ASP A 118 -3.06 -10.61 11.74
C ASP A 118 -4.27 -10.40 10.81
N SER A 119 -4.81 -9.20 10.76
CA SER A 119 -5.93 -8.84 9.87
C SER A 119 -5.54 -8.90 8.40
N PHE A 120 -4.37 -8.39 8.03
CA PHE A 120 -3.88 -8.48 6.65
C PHE A 120 -3.53 -9.90 6.23
N VAL A 121 -3.05 -10.75 7.14
CA VAL A 121 -2.84 -12.19 6.89
C VAL A 121 -4.18 -12.88 6.59
N GLU A 122 -5.26 -12.49 7.26
CA GLU A 122 -6.59 -13.02 6.96
C GLU A 122 -7.10 -12.51 5.59
N LEU A 123 -6.91 -11.23 5.27
CA LEU A 123 -7.21 -10.66 3.95
C LEU A 123 -6.39 -11.33 2.84
N HIS A 124 -5.14 -11.68 3.13
CA HIS A 124 -4.30 -12.44 2.21
C HIS A 124 -4.87 -13.85 1.94
N LYS A 125 -5.31 -14.58 2.96
CA LYS A 125 -5.99 -15.88 2.78
C LYS A 125 -7.27 -15.77 1.95
N ARG A 126 -7.98 -14.64 2.05
CA ARG A 126 -9.18 -14.33 1.24
C ARG A 126 -8.82 -13.91 -0.20
N GLY A 127 -7.53 -13.67 -0.51
CA GLY A 127 -7.04 -13.28 -1.83
C GLY A 127 -7.06 -11.77 -2.09
N SER A 128 -7.49 -10.94 -1.13
CA SER A 128 -7.56 -9.48 -1.26
C SER A 128 -6.21 -8.80 -1.03
N ALA A 129 -5.38 -9.30 -0.10
CA ALA A 129 -4.05 -8.78 0.15
C ALA A 129 -2.97 -9.64 -0.52
N LYS A 130 -1.95 -8.98 -1.07
CA LYS A 130 -0.85 -9.63 -1.80
C LYS A 130 0.51 -9.10 -1.35
N SER A 131 1.55 -9.93 -1.51
CA SER A 131 2.95 -9.55 -1.31
C SER A 131 3.82 -9.91 -2.49
N ILE A 132 4.87 -9.13 -2.66
CA ILE A 132 5.97 -9.39 -3.59
C ILE A 132 7.24 -9.51 -2.78
N GLU A 133 7.96 -10.59 -3.00
CA GLU A 133 9.22 -10.89 -2.35
C GLU A 133 10.38 -10.74 -3.34
N VAL A 134 11.49 -10.16 -2.87
CA VAL A 134 12.74 -10.01 -3.61
C VAL A 134 13.83 -10.79 -2.89
N TRP A 135 14.44 -11.70 -3.62
CA TRP A 135 15.47 -12.61 -3.12
C TRP A 135 16.81 -12.34 -3.76
N GLN A 136 17.87 -12.49 -2.99
CA GLN A 136 19.26 -12.50 -3.45
C GLN A 136 20.03 -13.57 -2.68
N ASN A 137 20.61 -14.56 -3.39
CA ASN A 137 21.29 -15.70 -2.77
C ASN A 137 20.43 -16.44 -1.74
N ASP A 138 19.16 -16.69 -2.07
CA ASP A 138 18.15 -17.33 -1.23
C ASP A 138 17.77 -16.56 0.05
N GLU A 139 18.25 -15.31 0.22
CA GLU A 139 17.88 -14.41 1.32
C GLU A 139 16.78 -13.43 0.86
N LEU A 140 15.78 -13.21 1.71
CA LEU A 140 14.76 -12.19 1.51
C LEU A 140 15.35 -10.80 1.77
N VAL A 141 15.60 -10.05 0.69
CA VAL A 141 16.30 -8.76 0.73
C VAL A 141 15.42 -7.54 0.45
N GLY A 142 14.18 -7.76 0.07
CA GLY A 142 13.22 -6.69 -0.18
C GLY A 142 11.84 -7.23 -0.47
N GLY A 143 10.88 -6.34 -0.55
CA GLY A 143 9.49 -6.66 -0.87
C GLY A 143 8.54 -5.56 -0.52
N PHE A 144 7.27 -5.76 -0.83
CA PHE A 144 6.18 -4.91 -0.41
C PHE A 144 4.88 -5.70 -0.32
N TYR A 145 3.88 -5.14 0.33
CA TYR A 145 2.54 -5.70 0.40
C TYR A 145 1.48 -4.61 0.18
N GLY A 146 0.26 -5.04 -0.11
CA GLY A 146 -0.88 -4.17 -0.26
C GLY A 146 -2.19 -4.91 -0.51
N MET A 147 -3.25 -4.13 -0.73
CA MET A 147 -4.61 -4.59 -1.02
C MET A 147 -4.93 -4.42 -2.50
N GLN A 148 -5.57 -5.41 -3.11
CA GLN A 148 -6.11 -5.28 -4.46
C GLN A 148 -7.62 -5.08 -4.44
N ILE A 149 -8.08 -3.96 -5.03
CA ILE A 149 -9.48 -3.64 -5.24
C ILE A 149 -9.71 -3.52 -6.74
N GLY A 150 -10.24 -4.58 -7.34
CA GLY A 150 -10.40 -4.65 -8.79
C GLY A 150 -9.07 -4.44 -9.52
N LYS A 151 -8.95 -3.36 -10.32
CA LYS A 151 -7.74 -2.98 -11.06
C LYS A 151 -6.85 -1.96 -10.33
N VAL A 152 -7.15 -1.63 -9.09
CA VAL A 152 -6.34 -0.76 -8.24
C VAL A 152 -5.61 -1.59 -7.20
N PHE A 153 -4.31 -1.39 -7.08
CA PHE A 153 -3.51 -1.98 -6.02
C PHE A 153 -3.11 -0.90 -5.01
N CYS A 154 -3.62 -0.99 -3.79
CA CYS A 154 -3.27 -0.08 -2.69
C CYS A 154 -1.96 -0.58 -2.05
N GLY A 155 -0.84 0.04 -2.40
CA GLY A 155 0.49 -0.30 -1.87
C GLY A 155 0.66 0.26 -0.45
N GLU A 156 0.81 -0.62 0.54
CA GLU A 156 0.84 -0.23 1.95
C GLU A 156 2.23 0.12 2.45
N SER A 157 3.16 -0.77 2.26
CA SER A 157 4.52 -0.57 2.75
C SER A 157 5.51 -1.45 1.99
N MET A 158 6.75 -0.97 1.93
CA MET A 158 7.85 -1.70 1.33
C MET A 158 9.10 -1.65 2.21
N PHE A 159 9.97 -2.64 2.04
CA PHE A 159 11.29 -2.69 2.68
C PHE A 159 12.38 -3.04 1.67
N ALA A 160 13.62 -2.68 1.99
CA ALA A 160 14.80 -3.04 1.22
C ALA A 160 16.00 -3.16 2.15
N LYS A 161 16.60 -4.36 2.26
CA LYS A 161 17.85 -4.62 2.98
C LYS A 161 19.07 -4.29 2.11
N VAL A 162 18.89 -4.32 0.79
CA VAL A 162 19.93 -3.97 -0.18
C VAL A 162 19.42 -2.94 -1.17
N SER A 163 20.34 -2.15 -1.73
CA SER A 163 19.98 -1.12 -2.69
C SER A 163 19.19 -1.68 -3.89
N ASN A 164 18.19 -0.96 -4.33
CA ASN A 164 17.33 -1.26 -5.48
C ASN A 164 16.32 -2.40 -5.29
N ALA A 165 16.32 -3.13 -4.18
CA ALA A 165 15.41 -4.26 -3.99
C ALA A 165 13.92 -3.82 -4.05
N SER A 166 13.52 -2.75 -3.34
CA SER A 166 12.14 -2.23 -3.39
C SER A 166 11.74 -1.71 -4.76
N LYS A 167 12.67 -1.03 -5.48
CA LYS A 167 12.41 -0.61 -6.87
C LYS A 167 12.23 -1.80 -7.80
N ALA A 168 13.05 -2.83 -7.63
CA ALA A 168 12.96 -4.06 -8.41
C ALA A 168 11.63 -4.77 -8.16
N ALA A 169 11.17 -4.85 -6.90
CA ALA A 169 9.87 -5.39 -6.53
C ALA A 169 8.72 -4.68 -7.25
N LEU A 170 8.69 -3.35 -7.19
CA LEU A 170 7.63 -2.56 -7.83
C LEU A 170 7.65 -2.72 -9.36
N ILE A 171 8.83 -2.70 -9.99
CA ILE A 171 8.96 -2.90 -11.44
C ILE A 171 8.53 -4.32 -11.84
N TYR A 172 8.91 -5.33 -11.08
CA TYR A 172 8.48 -6.70 -11.30
C TYR A 172 6.95 -6.80 -11.23
N PHE A 173 6.34 -6.27 -10.18
CA PHE A 173 4.89 -6.28 -9.99
C PHE A 173 4.15 -5.63 -11.16
N VAL A 174 4.52 -4.41 -11.54
CA VAL A 174 3.87 -3.70 -12.66
C VAL A 174 3.97 -4.47 -13.97
N LYS A 175 5.11 -5.13 -14.23
CA LYS A 175 5.31 -5.90 -15.45
C LYS A 175 4.52 -7.21 -15.51
N ASN A 176 4.23 -7.81 -14.35
CA ASN A 176 3.54 -9.10 -14.27
C ASN A 176 2.03 -8.95 -14.01
N HIS A 177 1.55 -7.73 -13.74
CA HIS A 177 0.13 -7.43 -13.52
C HIS A 177 -0.41 -6.39 -14.51
N PRO A 178 -0.35 -6.66 -15.85
CA PRO A 178 -0.83 -5.71 -16.86
C PRO A 178 -2.36 -5.49 -16.82
N GLU A 179 -3.09 -6.30 -16.07
CA GLU A 179 -4.53 -6.14 -15.81
C GLU A 179 -4.85 -4.99 -14.86
N LEU A 180 -3.87 -4.55 -14.05
CA LEU A 180 -4.03 -3.41 -13.15
C LEU A 180 -3.94 -2.09 -13.92
N GLU A 181 -4.65 -1.09 -13.43
CA GLU A 181 -4.67 0.26 -13.99
C GLU A 181 -3.77 1.20 -13.18
N MET A 182 -3.78 1.07 -11.85
CA MET A 182 -3.17 2.04 -10.95
C MET A 182 -2.66 1.39 -9.66
N ILE A 183 -1.54 1.90 -9.16
CA ILE A 183 -1.10 1.68 -7.78
C ILE A 183 -1.44 2.93 -6.98
N ASP A 184 -2.24 2.77 -5.94
CA ASP A 184 -2.49 3.79 -4.95
C ASP A 184 -1.33 3.84 -3.96
N CYS A 185 -0.62 4.95 -3.95
CA CYS A 185 0.54 5.22 -3.09
C CYS A 185 0.18 6.08 -1.88
N GLN A 186 -1.09 6.44 -1.72
CA GLN A 186 -1.73 7.24 -0.67
C GLN A 186 -1.15 8.65 -0.53
N ILE A 187 0.08 8.77 -0.03
CA ILE A 187 0.77 10.05 0.25
C ILE A 187 2.07 10.18 -0.54
N HIS A 188 2.50 11.42 -0.74
CA HIS A 188 3.71 11.74 -1.51
C HIS A 188 4.96 11.02 -0.97
N SER A 189 5.79 10.56 -1.89
CA SER A 189 7.10 9.98 -1.63
C SER A 189 8.03 10.30 -2.79
N GLU A 190 9.17 10.95 -2.54
CA GLU A 190 10.19 11.25 -3.56
C GLU A 190 10.64 9.98 -4.30
N HIS A 191 10.69 8.86 -3.58
CA HIS A 191 11.05 7.56 -4.13
C HIS A 191 10.08 7.15 -5.26
N LEU A 192 8.77 7.18 -4.99
CA LEU A 192 7.74 6.79 -5.95
C LEU A 192 7.52 7.86 -7.04
N GLU A 193 7.69 9.15 -6.71
CA GLU A 193 7.68 10.22 -7.70
C GLU A 193 8.78 10.01 -8.74
N SER A 194 10.00 9.63 -8.31
CA SER A 194 11.10 9.28 -9.23
C SER A 194 10.79 8.12 -10.17
N MET A 195 9.81 7.29 -9.82
CA MET A 195 9.32 6.16 -10.59
C MET A 195 8.07 6.46 -11.42
N GLY A 196 7.58 7.71 -11.37
CA GLY A 196 6.47 8.16 -12.22
C GLY A 196 5.16 8.43 -11.49
N ALA A 197 5.12 8.21 -10.17
CA ALA A 197 3.92 8.53 -9.38
C ALA A 197 3.62 10.03 -9.41
N THR A 198 2.35 10.38 -9.35
CA THR A 198 1.82 11.73 -9.48
C THR A 198 0.64 11.97 -8.55
N MET A 199 0.30 13.24 -8.34
CA MET A 199 -0.89 13.62 -7.58
C MET A 199 -2.09 13.74 -8.50
N ILE A 200 -3.22 13.14 -8.08
CA ILE A 200 -4.54 13.34 -8.71
C ILE A 200 -5.54 13.83 -7.67
N SER A 201 -6.62 14.48 -8.10
CA SER A 201 -7.66 14.87 -7.16
C SER A 201 -8.33 13.65 -6.53
N LYS A 202 -8.77 13.76 -5.28
CA LYS A 202 -9.58 12.74 -4.58
C LYS A 202 -10.77 12.30 -5.44
N LYS A 203 -11.45 13.24 -6.09
CA LYS A 203 -12.57 12.96 -7.00
C LYS A 203 -12.19 12.02 -8.15
N ASN A 204 -11.04 12.26 -8.79
CA ASN A 204 -10.57 11.39 -9.87
C ASN A 204 -10.20 10.01 -9.34
N TYR A 205 -9.50 9.93 -8.20
CA TYR A 205 -9.18 8.69 -7.52
C TYR A 205 -10.43 7.85 -7.21
N LEU A 206 -11.43 8.44 -6.54
CA LEU A 206 -12.67 7.76 -6.19
C LEU A 206 -13.47 7.35 -7.43
N THR A 207 -13.41 8.13 -8.52
CA THR A 207 -14.04 7.77 -9.79
C THR A 207 -13.42 6.52 -10.40
N ILE A 208 -12.08 6.37 -10.33
CA ILE A 208 -11.38 5.17 -10.80
C ILE A 208 -11.74 3.99 -9.91
N LEU A 209 -11.68 4.16 -8.59
CA LEU A 209 -11.96 3.09 -7.63
C LEU A 209 -13.40 2.56 -7.75
N LYS A 210 -14.41 3.43 -7.86
CA LYS A 210 -15.83 3.05 -8.02
C LYS A 210 -16.12 2.25 -9.29
N LYS A 211 -15.30 2.35 -10.33
CA LYS A 211 -15.45 1.53 -11.54
C LYS A 211 -14.99 0.08 -11.33
N GLN A 212 -14.37 -0.20 -10.21
CA GLN A 212 -13.77 -1.51 -9.89
C GLN A 212 -14.64 -2.34 -8.92
N ALA A 213 -15.63 -1.70 -8.26
CA ALA A 213 -16.55 -2.31 -7.31
C ALA A 213 -17.68 -3.12 -7.98
#